data_6b2f9484ba33fd44da276c27a286ee6b
#
_entry.id   6b2f9484ba33fd44da276c27a286ee6b
#
_cell.length_a   1.000
_cell.length_b   1.000
_cell.length_c   1.000
_cell.angle_alpha   90.00
_cell.angle_beta   90.00
_cell.angle_gamma   90.00
#
_symmetry.space_group_name_H-M   'P 1'
#
loop_
_entity.id
_entity.type
_entity.pdbx_description
1 polymer ?
#
loop_
_entity_poly.entity_id
_entity_poly.type
_entity_poly.pdbx_seq_one_letter_code
_entity_poly.pdbx_strand_id
1 'polypeptide(L)'
;MLFDTHAHMDDRAFDADREALLSALPEQGIGLLMNPGGSLASSRAASALADRYDYIYAAVGSHPDAADEVNDAVLEEYRTLCKLNPKIKAIGEIGLDYHYEDIPRERQQAAFRAQMGLARDLSLPVIVHEREAHEDGLHMVEEFPEVTGVFHCYSGSAEMAKWLIARGWYIGFTGVLTFKNARKAVETAAAIPLDRIVLETDCPYMSPEPFRGKRNDPGKLYRMAERLAEIRGISVEEVHAATMENGKRLYRI
;
A
#
# COMPACT_ATOMS: atom_id res chain seq x y z
N MET A 1 -18.53 -1.18 -5.39
CA MET A 1 -17.58 -0.16 -4.90
C MET A 1 -16.26 -0.83 -4.65
N LEU A 2 -15.15 -0.14 -4.88
CA LEU A 2 -13.78 -0.61 -4.70
C LEU A 2 -13.09 0.13 -3.56
N PHE A 3 -12.12 -0.51 -2.94
CA PHE A 3 -11.18 0.12 -2.01
C PHE A 3 -9.81 0.17 -2.67
N ASP A 4 -9.32 1.39 -2.95
CA ASP A 4 -7.93 1.60 -3.34
C ASP A 4 -7.06 1.60 -2.10
N THR A 5 -6.36 0.50 -1.85
CA THR A 5 -5.62 0.29 -0.61
C THR A 5 -4.26 0.97 -0.58
N HIS A 6 -3.85 1.66 -1.66
CA HIS A 6 -2.60 2.41 -1.73
C HIS A 6 -2.62 3.42 -2.90
N ALA A 7 -2.73 4.70 -2.59
CA ALA A 7 -2.78 5.79 -3.58
C ALA A 7 -2.19 7.08 -3.01
N HIS A 8 -1.13 7.61 -3.63
CA HIS A 8 -0.44 8.84 -3.20
C HIS A 8 -1.15 10.10 -3.72
N MET A 9 -2.32 10.38 -3.19
CA MET A 9 -3.10 11.57 -3.59
C MET A 9 -2.48 12.89 -3.12
N ASP A 10 -1.54 12.86 -2.21
CA ASP A 10 -0.71 14.00 -1.79
C ASP A 10 0.40 14.34 -2.79
N ASP A 11 0.73 13.45 -3.74
CA ASP A 11 1.78 13.68 -4.74
C ASP A 11 1.48 14.93 -5.60
N ARG A 12 2.56 15.71 -5.87
CA ARG A 12 2.52 16.94 -6.68
C ARG A 12 1.98 16.74 -8.10
N ALA A 13 2.02 15.52 -8.63
CA ALA A 13 1.43 15.19 -9.92
C ALA A 13 -0.09 15.46 -9.96
N PHE A 14 -0.73 15.57 -8.80
CA PHE A 14 -2.16 15.88 -8.66
C PHE A 14 -2.44 17.34 -8.29
N ASP A 15 -1.45 18.19 -8.08
CA ASP A 15 -1.67 19.58 -7.59
C ASP A 15 -2.69 20.37 -8.43
N ALA A 16 -2.69 20.15 -9.74
CA ALA A 16 -3.55 20.89 -10.66
C ALA A 16 -5.03 20.48 -10.59
N ASP A 17 -5.35 19.24 -10.18
CA ASP A 17 -6.71 18.68 -10.30
C ASP A 17 -7.12 17.78 -9.13
N ARG A 18 -6.32 17.71 -8.07
CA ARG A 18 -6.52 16.82 -6.89
C ARG A 18 -7.95 16.93 -6.34
N GLU A 19 -8.45 18.14 -6.11
CA GLU A 19 -9.78 18.33 -5.51
C GLU A 19 -10.91 17.87 -6.40
N ALA A 20 -10.81 18.20 -7.69
CA ALA A 20 -11.80 17.77 -8.67
C ALA A 20 -11.81 16.24 -8.83
N LEU A 21 -10.62 15.64 -8.87
CA LEU A 21 -10.46 14.19 -8.94
C LEU A 21 -11.05 13.51 -7.70
N LEU A 22 -10.62 13.90 -6.50
CA LEU A 22 -11.11 13.31 -5.25
C LEU A 22 -12.62 13.45 -5.09
N SER A 23 -13.20 14.58 -5.51
CA SER A 23 -14.66 14.77 -5.47
C SER A 23 -15.42 13.83 -6.40
N ALA A 24 -14.81 13.41 -7.51
CA ALA A 24 -15.45 12.56 -8.51
C ALA A 24 -15.28 11.05 -8.26
N LEU A 25 -14.29 10.62 -7.43
CA LEU A 25 -13.97 9.21 -7.23
C LEU A 25 -15.14 8.34 -6.70
N PRO A 26 -16.00 8.82 -5.76
CA PRO A 26 -17.15 8.03 -5.31
C PRO A 26 -18.11 7.67 -6.42
N GLU A 27 -18.37 8.60 -7.36
CA GLU A 27 -19.22 8.37 -8.55
C GLU A 27 -18.56 7.40 -9.55
N GLN A 28 -17.22 7.30 -9.52
CA GLN A 28 -16.44 6.36 -10.33
C GLN A 28 -16.33 4.98 -9.68
N GLY A 29 -16.98 4.76 -8.54
CA GLY A 29 -17.02 3.45 -7.87
C GLY A 29 -15.94 3.23 -6.82
N ILE A 30 -15.14 4.24 -6.46
CA ILE A 30 -14.17 4.18 -5.36
C ILE A 30 -14.91 4.53 -4.06
N GLY A 31 -15.09 3.53 -3.22
CA GLY A 31 -15.79 3.69 -1.93
C GLY A 31 -14.89 4.03 -0.77
N LEU A 32 -13.63 3.55 -0.80
CA LEU A 32 -12.61 3.81 0.20
C LEU A 32 -11.25 4.01 -0.48
N LEU A 33 -10.38 4.79 0.16
CA LEU A 33 -9.03 5.05 -0.30
C LEU A 33 -8.07 5.14 0.89
N MET A 34 -6.91 4.49 0.78
CA MET A 34 -5.79 4.64 1.71
C MET A 34 -4.71 5.48 1.05
N ASN A 35 -4.37 6.63 1.66
CA ASN A 35 -3.23 7.46 1.25
C ASN A 35 -2.06 7.22 2.21
N PRO A 36 -1.01 6.50 1.80
CA PRO A 36 0.17 6.34 2.62
C PRO A 36 1.07 7.58 2.56
N GLY A 37 1.76 7.87 3.66
CA GLY A 37 2.86 8.83 3.69
C GLY A 37 4.17 8.17 3.26
N GLY A 38 5.01 8.89 2.53
CA GLY A 38 6.36 8.44 2.17
C GLY A 38 7.47 9.23 2.88
N SER A 39 7.11 10.26 3.64
CA SER A 39 7.99 11.10 4.46
C SER A 39 7.16 11.79 5.54
N LEU A 40 7.80 12.49 6.46
CA LEU A 40 7.07 13.26 7.47
C LEU A 40 6.16 14.34 6.84
N ALA A 41 6.63 14.99 5.78
CA ALA A 41 5.83 16.00 5.06
C ALA A 41 4.62 15.35 4.36
N SER A 42 4.83 14.26 3.66
CA SER A 42 3.80 13.47 2.99
C SER A 42 2.81 12.88 4.00
N SER A 43 3.27 12.36 5.14
CA SER A 43 2.41 11.83 6.21
C SER A 43 1.46 12.89 6.78
N ARG A 44 1.92 14.13 6.96
CA ARG A 44 1.07 15.25 7.36
C ARG A 44 0.02 15.60 6.29
N ALA A 45 0.43 15.58 5.01
CA ALA A 45 -0.48 15.84 3.89
C ALA A 45 -1.54 14.73 3.77
N ALA A 46 -1.15 13.46 3.90
CA ALA A 46 -2.06 12.31 3.91
C ALA A 46 -3.08 12.40 5.05
N SER A 47 -2.62 12.76 6.26
CA SER A 47 -3.50 12.99 7.41
C SER A 47 -4.52 14.11 7.13
N ALA A 48 -4.09 15.21 6.54
CA ALA A 48 -4.98 16.33 6.20
C ALA A 48 -6.02 15.96 5.13
N LEU A 49 -5.65 15.12 4.13
CA LEU A 49 -6.61 14.58 3.16
C LEU A 49 -7.64 13.67 3.82
N ALA A 50 -7.21 12.82 4.74
CA ALA A 50 -8.11 11.94 5.50
C ALA A 50 -9.11 12.75 6.35
N ASP A 51 -8.71 13.85 6.95
CA ASP A 51 -9.61 14.73 7.70
C ASP A 51 -10.66 15.40 6.80
N ARG A 52 -10.31 15.66 5.55
CA ARG A 52 -11.15 16.41 4.62
C ARG A 52 -12.19 15.57 3.88
N TYR A 53 -11.90 14.28 3.64
CA TYR A 53 -12.75 13.38 2.85
C TYR A 53 -13.15 12.15 3.66
N ASP A 54 -14.44 11.89 3.83
CA ASP A 54 -14.96 10.81 4.68
C ASP A 54 -14.47 9.42 4.26
N TYR A 55 -14.28 9.18 2.97
CA TYR A 55 -13.88 7.89 2.40
C TYR A 55 -12.36 7.69 2.31
N ILE A 56 -11.56 8.72 2.69
CA ILE A 56 -10.09 8.64 2.69
C ILE A 56 -9.59 8.34 4.09
N TYR A 57 -8.68 7.38 4.18
CA TYR A 57 -7.88 7.03 5.34
C TYR A 57 -6.41 7.31 5.04
N ALA A 58 -5.58 7.39 6.06
CA ALA A 58 -4.15 7.65 5.91
C ALA A 58 -3.29 6.60 6.59
N ALA A 59 -2.07 6.47 6.12
CA ALA A 59 -0.96 5.88 6.85
C ALA A 59 0.16 6.90 6.99
N VAL A 60 1.01 6.75 8.01
CA VAL A 60 2.16 7.61 8.27
C VAL A 60 3.43 6.79 8.34
N GLY A 61 4.46 7.26 7.67
CA GLY A 61 5.74 6.56 7.60
C GLY A 61 6.73 7.26 6.69
N SER A 62 7.96 6.73 6.69
CA SER A 62 9.05 7.15 5.81
C SER A 62 9.43 5.97 4.91
N HIS A 63 9.22 6.16 3.62
CA HIS A 63 9.64 5.26 2.55
C HIS A 63 11.17 5.06 2.56
N PRO A 64 11.71 3.97 2.00
CA PRO A 64 13.17 3.74 1.93
C PRO A 64 14.00 4.90 1.41
N ASP A 65 13.49 5.69 0.46
CA ASP A 65 14.18 6.88 -0.07
C ASP A 65 14.23 8.07 0.93
N ALA A 66 13.39 8.05 1.96
CA ALA A 66 13.37 9.00 3.07
C ALA A 66 13.92 8.41 4.38
N ALA A 67 14.63 7.26 4.33
CA ALA A 67 15.12 6.59 5.53
C ALA A 67 16.06 7.46 6.39
N ASP A 68 16.74 8.42 5.79
CA ASP A 68 17.64 9.34 6.51
C ASP A 68 16.92 10.31 7.46
N GLU A 69 15.64 10.58 7.24
CA GLU A 69 14.87 11.44 8.16
C GLU A 69 14.45 10.70 9.45
N VAL A 70 14.43 9.36 9.44
CA VAL A 70 13.92 8.55 10.55
C VAL A 70 14.83 8.67 11.78
N ASN A 71 14.28 9.25 12.83
CA ASN A 71 14.90 9.42 14.15
C ASN A 71 13.78 9.49 15.21
N ASP A 72 14.16 9.54 16.47
CA ASP A 72 13.20 9.53 17.60
C ASP A 72 12.17 10.67 17.51
N ALA A 73 12.56 11.87 17.03
CA ALA A 73 11.65 13.01 16.91
C ALA A 73 10.60 12.77 15.81
N VAL A 74 11.00 12.20 14.68
CA VAL A 74 10.07 11.84 13.57
C VAL A 74 9.13 10.71 14.00
N LEU A 75 9.62 9.69 14.70
CA LEU A 75 8.79 8.61 15.22
C LEU A 75 7.76 9.12 16.25
N GLU A 76 8.14 10.07 17.11
CA GLU A 76 7.21 10.68 18.05
C GLU A 76 6.16 11.57 17.36
N GLU A 77 6.53 12.22 16.26
CA GLU A 77 5.57 12.95 15.42
C GLU A 77 4.56 12.01 14.78
N TYR A 78 4.99 10.85 14.24
CA TYR A 78 4.07 9.82 13.73
C TYR A 78 3.15 9.29 14.82
N ARG A 79 3.65 9.05 16.02
CA ARG A 79 2.85 8.65 17.18
C ARG A 79 1.79 9.71 17.52
N THR A 80 2.18 10.98 17.47
CA THR A 80 1.29 12.11 17.71
C THR A 80 0.20 12.21 16.65
N LEU A 81 0.56 12.09 15.37
CA LEU A 81 -0.41 12.09 14.26
C LEU A 81 -1.43 10.94 14.42
N CYS A 82 -0.98 9.71 14.70
CA CYS A 82 -1.87 8.57 14.95
C CYS A 82 -2.83 8.79 16.13
N LYS A 83 -2.36 9.47 17.18
CA LYS A 83 -3.18 9.78 18.36
C LYS A 83 -4.24 10.86 18.08
N LEU A 84 -3.89 11.85 17.26
CA LEU A 84 -4.77 12.99 16.97
C LEU A 84 -5.79 12.68 15.86
N ASN A 85 -5.42 11.86 14.88
CA ASN A 85 -6.29 11.54 13.76
C ASN A 85 -6.67 10.04 13.74
N PRO A 86 -7.90 9.67 14.14
CA PRO A 86 -8.37 8.28 14.17
C PRO A 86 -8.50 7.66 12.77
N LYS A 87 -8.41 8.45 11.70
CA LYS A 87 -8.40 7.96 10.31
C LYS A 87 -7.02 7.54 9.83
N ILE A 88 -5.98 7.71 10.63
CA ILE A 88 -4.68 7.07 10.40
C ILE A 88 -4.79 5.62 10.87
N LYS A 89 -4.66 4.67 9.94
CA LYS A 89 -4.96 3.24 10.14
C LYS A 89 -3.79 2.31 9.96
N ALA A 90 -2.63 2.83 9.55
CA ALA A 90 -1.43 2.03 9.35
C ALA A 90 -0.16 2.86 9.58
N ILE A 91 0.95 2.19 9.84
CA ILE A 91 2.28 2.75 9.67
C ILE A 91 2.76 2.38 8.26
N GLY A 92 3.03 3.38 7.46
CA GLY A 92 3.42 3.19 6.06
C GLY A 92 3.33 4.48 5.23
N GLU A 93 4.03 4.47 4.16
CA GLU A 93 4.77 3.39 3.51
C GLU A 93 6.17 3.26 4.13
N ILE A 94 6.59 2.04 4.47
CA ILE A 94 7.89 1.74 5.09
C ILE A 94 8.49 0.51 4.41
N GLY A 95 9.78 0.27 4.52
CA GLY A 95 10.35 -0.96 3.97
C GLY A 95 11.75 -0.80 3.40
N LEU A 96 12.00 -1.52 2.28
CA LEU A 96 13.32 -1.65 1.65
C LEU A 96 13.21 -1.52 0.13
N ASP A 97 14.05 -0.68 -0.46
CA ASP A 97 14.25 -0.58 -1.92
C ASP A 97 15.76 -0.67 -2.23
N TYR A 98 16.18 -1.81 -2.79
CA TYR A 98 17.58 -2.01 -3.17
C TYR A 98 17.82 -1.77 -4.66
N HIS A 99 16.81 -1.34 -5.39
CA HIS A 99 16.94 -0.98 -6.80
C HIS A 99 17.71 0.34 -6.98
N TYR A 100 17.54 1.28 -6.04
CA TYR A 100 18.27 2.54 -6.00
C TYR A 100 19.34 2.47 -4.92
N GLU A 101 20.56 2.99 -5.23
CA GLU A 101 21.70 2.94 -4.33
C GLU A 101 21.91 4.25 -3.55
N ASP A 102 20.94 5.17 -3.60
CA ASP A 102 21.05 6.51 -3.02
C ASP A 102 21.08 6.47 -1.48
N ILE A 103 20.37 5.51 -0.87
CA ILE A 103 20.36 5.31 0.58
C ILE A 103 20.98 3.94 0.91
N PRO A 104 22.02 3.88 1.77
CA PRO A 104 22.65 2.62 2.18
C PRO A 104 21.65 1.61 2.76
N ARG A 105 21.81 0.31 2.44
CA ARG A 105 20.93 -0.77 2.88
C ARG A 105 20.77 -0.82 4.39
N GLU A 106 21.87 -0.67 5.13
CA GLU A 106 21.88 -0.67 6.60
C GLU A 106 21.03 0.48 7.16
N ARG A 107 21.02 1.62 6.47
CA ARG A 107 20.20 2.77 6.86
C ARG A 107 18.72 2.51 6.61
N GLN A 108 18.37 1.94 5.46
CA GLN A 108 17.00 1.52 5.16
C GLN A 108 16.51 0.46 6.17
N GLN A 109 17.31 -0.55 6.49
CA GLN A 109 16.99 -1.59 7.47
C GLN A 109 16.78 -1.01 8.87
N ALA A 110 17.64 -0.08 9.31
CA ALA A 110 17.49 0.58 10.60
C ALA A 110 16.19 1.41 10.68
N ALA A 111 15.87 2.17 9.62
CA ALA A 111 14.64 2.95 9.51
C ALA A 111 13.39 2.05 9.47
N PHE A 112 13.43 0.95 8.71
CA PHE A 112 12.35 -0.02 8.64
C PHE A 112 12.09 -0.65 10.02
N ARG A 113 13.14 -1.14 10.68
CA ARG A 113 13.06 -1.73 12.03
C ARG A 113 12.46 -0.78 13.05
N ALA A 114 12.88 0.49 13.05
CA ALA A 114 12.37 1.48 13.96
C ALA A 114 10.86 1.73 13.77
N GLN A 115 10.40 1.77 12.52
CA GLN A 115 9.00 1.97 12.18
C GLN A 115 8.14 0.71 12.40
N MET A 116 8.69 -0.50 12.23
CA MET A 116 8.05 -1.75 12.68
C MET A 116 7.83 -1.76 14.19
N GLY A 117 8.83 -1.29 14.96
CA GLY A 117 8.70 -1.09 16.41
C GLY A 117 7.57 -0.11 16.76
N LEU A 118 7.46 1.02 16.04
CA LEU A 118 6.35 1.97 16.21
C LEU A 118 5.00 1.33 15.92
N ALA A 119 4.88 0.57 14.83
CA ALA A 119 3.65 -0.13 14.44
C ALA A 119 3.21 -1.13 15.52
N ARG A 120 4.15 -1.92 16.05
CA ARG A 120 3.94 -2.82 17.19
C ARG A 120 3.39 -2.07 18.41
N ASP A 121 4.05 -0.99 18.83
CA ASP A 121 3.68 -0.21 20.01
C ASP A 121 2.29 0.42 19.89
N LEU A 122 1.90 0.82 18.67
CA LEU A 122 0.58 1.37 18.36
C LEU A 122 -0.46 0.30 18.01
N SER A 123 -0.07 -0.96 17.89
CA SER A 123 -0.93 -2.06 17.41
C SER A 123 -1.57 -1.77 16.06
N LEU A 124 -0.87 -1.07 15.17
CA LEU A 124 -1.32 -0.74 13.82
C LEU A 124 -0.71 -1.72 12.79
N PRO A 125 -1.42 -2.03 11.70
CA PRO A 125 -0.84 -2.75 10.57
C PRO A 125 0.18 -1.88 9.85
N VAL A 126 1.00 -2.50 9.00
CA VAL A 126 1.99 -1.79 8.19
C VAL A 126 1.72 -1.92 6.70
N ILE A 127 2.15 -0.92 5.92
CA ILE A 127 2.22 -0.97 4.46
C ILE A 127 3.70 -1.07 4.10
N VAL A 128 4.09 -2.23 3.55
CA VAL A 128 5.49 -2.53 3.25
C VAL A 128 5.78 -2.35 1.78
N HIS A 129 6.70 -1.44 1.48
CA HIS A 129 7.42 -1.37 0.21
C HIS A 129 8.55 -2.38 0.22
N GLU A 130 8.63 -3.25 -0.78
CA GLU A 130 9.73 -4.19 -0.91
C GLU A 130 10.13 -4.34 -2.38
N ARG A 131 11.32 -3.89 -2.70
CA ARG A 131 11.87 -3.98 -4.06
C ARG A 131 13.31 -4.48 -4.04
N GLU A 132 13.53 -5.64 -4.68
CA GLU A 132 14.85 -6.31 -4.76
C GLU A 132 15.50 -6.60 -3.38
N ALA A 133 14.67 -6.73 -2.32
CA ALA A 133 15.07 -6.87 -0.92
C ALA A 133 14.37 -8.04 -0.20
N HIS A 134 13.95 -9.08 -0.94
CA HIS A 134 13.07 -10.15 -0.44
C HIS A 134 13.59 -10.81 0.84
N GLU A 135 14.88 -11.16 0.91
CA GLU A 135 15.46 -11.85 2.06
C GLU A 135 15.38 -10.99 3.33
N ASP A 136 15.84 -9.74 3.23
CA ASP A 136 15.82 -8.81 4.36
C ASP A 136 14.39 -8.41 4.75
N GLY A 137 13.48 -8.31 3.79
CA GLY A 137 12.05 -8.10 4.04
C GLY A 137 11.43 -9.24 4.85
N LEU A 138 11.75 -10.49 4.53
CA LEU A 138 11.29 -11.66 5.29
C LEU A 138 11.91 -11.72 6.69
N HIS A 139 13.21 -11.43 6.83
CA HIS A 139 13.86 -11.34 8.14
C HIS A 139 13.18 -10.29 9.04
N MET A 140 12.78 -9.14 8.48
CA MET A 140 12.05 -8.12 9.24
C MET A 140 10.70 -8.65 9.74
N VAL A 141 9.97 -9.42 8.92
CA VAL A 141 8.71 -10.07 9.34
C VAL A 141 8.95 -11.08 10.48
N GLU A 142 10.05 -11.82 10.44
CA GLU A 142 10.42 -12.77 11.51
C GLU A 142 10.83 -12.08 12.79
N GLU A 143 11.48 -10.92 12.71
CA GLU A 143 11.87 -10.10 13.87
C GLU A 143 10.66 -9.50 14.60
N PHE A 144 9.54 -9.24 13.89
CA PHE A 144 8.32 -8.65 14.44
C PHE A 144 7.08 -9.54 14.19
N PRO A 145 7.02 -10.74 14.77
CA PRO A 145 5.96 -11.71 14.49
C PRO A 145 4.54 -11.26 14.88
N GLU A 146 4.42 -10.27 15.78
CA GLU A 146 3.16 -9.68 16.21
C GLU A 146 2.65 -8.57 15.27
N VAL A 147 3.49 -8.07 14.34
CA VAL A 147 3.10 -7.05 13.36
C VAL A 147 2.65 -7.74 12.07
N THR A 148 1.53 -7.28 11.55
CA THR A 148 1.01 -7.73 10.24
C THR A 148 0.65 -6.52 9.39
N GLY A 149 0.36 -6.74 8.12
CA GLY A 149 0.03 -5.67 7.20
C GLY A 149 -0.10 -6.17 5.77
N VAL A 150 0.37 -5.36 4.84
CA VAL A 150 0.37 -5.68 3.41
C VAL A 150 1.76 -5.46 2.83
N PHE A 151 2.21 -6.42 2.02
CA PHE A 151 3.27 -6.17 1.04
C PHE A 151 2.60 -5.57 -0.19
N HIS A 152 2.75 -4.25 -0.34
CA HIS A 152 2.14 -3.53 -1.45
C HIS A 152 2.94 -3.74 -2.75
N CYS A 153 2.30 -3.50 -3.89
CA CYS A 153 2.91 -3.65 -5.23
C CYS A 153 3.76 -4.92 -5.37
N TYR A 154 3.24 -6.03 -4.88
CA TYR A 154 3.99 -7.26 -4.63
C TYR A 154 4.71 -7.78 -5.87
N SER A 155 6.01 -8.03 -5.76
CA SER A 155 6.90 -8.49 -6.83
C SER A 155 7.56 -9.87 -6.58
N GLY A 156 7.32 -10.46 -5.41
CA GLY A 156 7.88 -11.74 -5.00
C GLY A 156 7.23 -12.96 -5.66
N SER A 157 7.64 -14.16 -5.22
CA SER A 157 7.10 -15.42 -5.71
C SER A 157 5.79 -15.82 -5.01
N ALA A 158 5.05 -16.78 -5.61
CA ALA A 158 3.86 -17.35 -4.97
C ALA A 158 4.18 -18.09 -3.66
N GLU A 159 5.37 -18.70 -3.55
CA GLU A 159 5.84 -19.38 -2.34
C GLU A 159 6.08 -18.38 -1.21
N MET A 160 6.76 -17.26 -1.51
CA MET A 160 6.96 -16.16 -0.57
C MET A 160 5.61 -15.57 -0.13
N ALA A 161 4.68 -15.34 -1.05
CA ALA A 161 3.34 -14.85 -0.73
C ALA A 161 2.59 -15.80 0.22
N LYS A 162 2.63 -17.11 -0.03
CA LYS A 162 2.02 -18.12 0.86
C LYS A 162 2.65 -18.12 2.25
N TRP A 163 3.97 -17.95 2.33
CA TRP A 163 4.69 -17.86 3.59
C TRP A 163 4.26 -16.62 4.40
N LEU A 164 4.11 -15.46 3.74
CA LEU A 164 3.60 -14.22 4.34
C LEU A 164 2.15 -14.40 4.82
N ILE A 165 1.29 -14.97 3.97
CA ILE A 165 -0.13 -15.20 4.28
C ILE A 165 -0.31 -16.11 5.48
N ALA A 166 0.52 -17.17 5.62
CA ALA A 166 0.49 -18.05 6.79
C ALA A 166 0.81 -17.31 8.10
N ARG A 167 1.40 -16.11 8.03
CA ARG A 167 1.70 -15.20 9.15
C ARG A 167 0.71 -14.04 9.28
N GLY A 168 -0.40 -14.08 8.53
CA GLY A 168 -1.50 -13.10 8.63
C GLY A 168 -1.40 -11.91 7.67
N TRP A 169 -0.39 -11.87 6.79
CA TRP A 169 -0.17 -10.77 5.86
C TRP A 169 -1.13 -10.79 4.66
N TYR A 170 -1.32 -9.62 4.08
CA TYR A 170 -2.01 -9.40 2.81
C TYR A 170 -1.02 -9.12 1.69
N ILE A 171 -1.48 -9.34 0.45
CA ILE A 171 -0.71 -9.14 -0.77
C ILE A 171 -1.44 -8.12 -1.64
N GLY A 172 -0.76 -7.00 -1.95
CA GLY A 172 -1.28 -5.92 -2.78
C GLY A 172 -0.90 -6.09 -4.26
N PHE A 173 -1.85 -5.90 -5.15
CA PHE A 173 -1.61 -5.93 -6.59
C PHE A 173 -2.02 -4.61 -7.24
N THR A 174 -1.08 -4.03 -7.99
CA THR A 174 -1.21 -2.77 -8.73
C THR A 174 -1.56 -3.01 -10.21
N GLY A 175 -1.53 -1.94 -11.00
CA GLY A 175 -1.64 -1.98 -12.46
C GLY A 175 -0.66 -2.93 -13.14
N VAL A 176 0.43 -3.31 -12.47
CA VAL A 176 1.39 -4.33 -12.93
C VAL A 176 0.70 -5.63 -13.30
N LEU A 177 -0.39 -6.02 -12.61
CA LEU A 177 -1.15 -7.24 -12.90
C LEU A 177 -1.67 -7.29 -14.35
N THR A 178 -1.87 -6.15 -14.98
CA THR A 178 -2.37 -6.02 -16.36
C THR A 178 -1.26 -6.04 -17.41
N PHE A 179 0.03 -5.97 -17.01
CA PHE A 179 1.13 -5.85 -17.97
C PHE A 179 1.40 -7.17 -18.71
N LYS A 180 1.78 -7.06 -19.98
CA LYS A 180 2.04 -8.24 -20.83
C LYS A 180 3.13 -9.19 -20.30
N ASN A 181 4.09 -8.65 -19.54
CA ASN A 181 5.21 -9.37 -18.95
C ASN A 181 5.04 -9.69 -17.46
N ALA A 182 3.84 -9.51 -16.89
CA ALA A 182 3.54 -9.67 -15.47
C ALA A 182 3.40 -11.13 -15.01
N ARG A 183 4.21 -12.05 -15.55
CA ARG A 183 4.08 -13.49 -15.29
C ARG A 183 4.04 -13.82 -13.80
N LYS A 184 5.00 -13.33 -13.00
CA LYS A 184 5.07 -13.61 -11.55
C LYS A 184 3.83 -13.11 -10.81
N ALA A 185 3.38 -11.87 -11.08
CA ALA A 185 2.20 -11.31 -10.42
C ALA A 185 0.94 -12.12 -10.75
N VAL A 186 0.77 -12.54 -12.01
CA VAL A 186 -0.36 -13.39 -12.45
C VAL A 186 -0.32 -14.76 -11.78
N GLU A 187 0.85 -15.42 -11.76
CA GLU A 187 1.04 -16.72 -11.10
C GLU A 187 0.74 -16.62 -9.59
N THR A 188 1.19 -15.56 -8.94
CA THR A 188 0.93 -15.34 -7.51
C THR A 188 -0.55 -15.07 -7.25
N ALA A 189 -1.17 -14.16 -8.02
CA ALA A 189 -2.59 -13.85 -7.90
C ALA A 189 -3.50 -15.07 -8.14
N ALA A 190 -3.09 -16.00 -8.99
CA ALA A 190 -3.80 -17.27 -9.21
C ALA A 190 -3.64 -18.26 -8.05
N ALA A 191 -2.49 -18.26 -7.36
CA ALA A 191 -2.07 -19.30 -6.43
C ALA A 191 -2.41 -19.05 -4.94
N ILE A 192 -2.70 -17.79 -4.55
CA ILE A 192 -2.96 -17.41 -3.16
C ILE A 192 -4.46 -17.28 -2.86
N PRO A 193 -4.91 -17.39 -1.58
CA PRO A 193 -6.31 -17.21 -1.21
C PRO A 193 -6.84 -15.81 -1.57
N LEU A 194 -8.07 -15.74 -2.10
CA LEU A 194 -8.70 -14.47 -2.50
C LEU A 194 -8.91 -13.53 -1.31
N ASP A 195 -9.17 -14.07 -0.12
CA ASP A 195 -9.37 -13.32 1.12
C ASP A 195 -8.08 -12.70 1.70
N ARG A 196 -6.96 -12.83 1.00
CA ARG A 196 -5.66 -12.24 1.33
C ARG A 196 -5.13 -11.30 0.24
N ILE A 197 -5.95 -11.03 -0.78
CA ILE A 197 -5.61 -10.11 -1.87
C ILE A 197 -6.26 -8.75 -1.61
N VAL A 198 -5.49 -7.67 -1.77
CA VAL A 198 -5.99 -6.31 -1.89
C VAL A 198 -5.59 -5.72 -3.24
N LEU A 199 -6.38 -4.76 -3.72
CA LEU A 199 -6.12 -4.06 -4.98
C LEU A 199 -5.80 -2.60 -4.72
N GLU A 200 -4.86 -2.08 -5.48
CA GLU A 200 -4.34 -0.73 -5.31
C GLU A 200 -3.89 -0.14 -6.64
N THR A 201 -3.89 1.17 -6.73
CA THR A 201 -3.38 1.84 -7.93
C THR A 201 -1.91 2.18 -7.85
N ASP A 202 -1.41 2.48 -6.67
CA ASP A 202 -0.08 3.07 -6.46
C ASP A 202 0.09 4.34 -7.31
N CYS A 203 -1.01 5.07 -7.51
CA CYS A 203 -0.99 6.29 -8.32
C CYS A 203 -0.20 7.42 -7.63
N PRO A 204 0.50 8.25 -8.43
CA PRO A 204 0.41 8.46 -9.88
C PRO A 204 1.15 7.44 -10.74
N TYR A 205 1.76 6.42 -10.14
CA TYR A 205 2.59 5.40 -10.79
C TYR A 205 1.76 4.19 -11.28
N MET A 206 2.42 3.17 -11.80
CA MET A 206 1.89 1.84 -12.14
C MET A 206 0.59 1.82 -12.96
N SER A 207 0.39 2.80 -13.87
CA SER A 207 -0.81 2.90 -14.69
C SER A 207 -1.10 1.58 -15.44
N PRO A 208 -2.33 1.00 -15.30
CA PRO A 208 -2.67 -0.26 -15.94
C PRO A 208 -2.79 -0.15 -17.46
N GLU A 209 -2.75 -1.29 -18.17
CA GLU A 209 -3.15 -1.33 -19.58
C GLU A 209 -4.65 -0.99 -19.74
N PRO A 210 -5.04 -0.22 -20.77
CA PRO A 210 -4.23 0.34 -21.87
C PRO A 210 -3.64 1.73 -21.58
N PHE A 211 -3.57 2.15 -20.34
CA PHE A 211 -3.19 3.53 -19.94
C PHE A 211 -1.69 3.70 -19.65
N ARG A 212 -0.87 2.70 -19.93
CA ARG A 212 0.58 2.78 -19.69
C ARG A 212 1.21 4.03 -20.27
N GLY A 213 2.16 4.62 -19.50
CA GLY A 213 2.82 5.87 -19.90
C GLY A 213 2.03 7.15 -19.63
N LYS A 214 0.80 7.04 -19.08
CA LYS A 214 0.01 8.17 -18.60
C LYS A 214 0.00 8.18 -17.07
N ARG A 215 -0.28 9.36 -16.46
CA ARG A 215 -0.51 9.45 -15.01
C ARG A 215 -1.63 8.50 -14.61
N ASN A 216 -1.37 7.70 -13.58
CA ASN A 216 -2.39 6.85 -12.97
C ASN A 216 -3.28 7.68 -12.03
N ASP A 217 -4.47 7.15 -11.70
CA ASP A 217 -5.40 7.69 -10.71
C ASP A 217 -6.30 6.55 -10.18
N PRO A 218 -6.96 6.74 -9.01
CA PRO A 218 -7.77 5.68 -8.40
C PRO A 218 -8.95 5.23 -9.26
N GLY A 219 -9.47 6.09 -10.15
CA GLY A 219 -10.54 5.74 -11.08
C GLY A 219 -10.21 4.58 -12.02
N LYS A 220 -8.92 4.20 -12.14
CA LYS A 220 -8.47 3.06 -12.96
C LYS A 220 -8.41 1.73 -12.20
N LEU A 221 -8.71 1.70 -10.90
CA LEU A 221 -8.66 0.49 -10.06
C LEU A 221 -9.52 -0.67 -10.61
N TYR A 222 -10.60 -0.35 -11.29
CA TYR A 222 -11.46 -1.36 -11.93
C TYR A 222 -10.70 -2.28 -12.89
N ARG A 223 -9.64 -1.79 -13.55
CA ARG A 223 -8.82 -2.61 -14.48
C ARG A 223 -8.09 -3.75 -13.77
N MET A 224 -7.61 -3.50 -12.55
CA MET A 224 -7.01 -4.55 -11.72
C MET A 224 -8.05 -5.57 -11.27
N ALA A 225 -9.27 -5.09 -10.92
CA ALA A 225 -10.37 -5.98 -10.54
C ALA A 225 -10.83 -6.87 -11.70
N GLU A 226 -11.02 -6.31 -12.90
CA GLU A 226 -11.32 -7.08 -14.11
C GLU A 226 -10.24 -8.13 -14.38
N ARG A 227 -8.95 -7.73 -14.30
CA ARG A 227 -7.84 -8.65 -14.54
C ARG A 227 -7.76 -9.75 -13.50
N LEU A 228 -8.00 -9.46 -12.23
CA LEU A 228 -8.03 -10.47 -11.17
C LEU A 228 -9.21 -11.45 -11.37
N ALA A 229 -10.37 -10.95 -11.77
CA ALA A 229 -11.53 -11.78 -12.12
C ALA A 229 -11.21 -12.77 -13.25
N GLU A 230 -10.57 -12.30 -14.32
CA GLU A 230 -10.10 -13.15 -15.44
C GLU A 230 -9.13 -14.24 -14.95
N ILE A 231 -8.11 -13.86 -14.14
CA ILE A 231 -7.09 -14.79 -13.62
C ILE A 231 -7.73 -15.88 -12.75
N ARG A 232 -8.75 -15.52 -11.98
CA ARG A 232 -9.41 -16.41 -11.02
C ARG A 232 -10.59 -17.18 -11.59
N GLY A 233 -11.10 -16.78 -12.77
CA GLY A 233 -12.31 -17.36 -13.36
C GLY A 233 -13.57 -17.12 -12.55
N ILE A 234 -13.67 -15.95 -11.89
CA ILE A 234 -14.80 -15.50 -11.06
C ILE A 234 -15.39 -14.20 -11.60
N SER A 235 -16.52 -13.75 -11.09
CA SER A 235 -17.11 -12.47 -11.49
C SER A 235 -16.33 -11.27 -10.94
N VAL A 236 -16.45 -10.12 -11.60
CA VAL A 236 -15.86 -8.86 -11.15
C VAL A 236 -16.50 -8.41 -9.83
N GLU A 237 -17.79 -8.69 -9.66
CA GLU A 237 -18.55 -8.40 -8.44
C GLU A 237 -18.01 -9.18 -7.22
N GLU A 238 -17.63 -10.45 -7.42
CA GLU A 238 -16.98 -11.26 -6.37
C GLU A 238 -15.62 -10.68 -6.00
N VAL A 239 -14.82 -10.22 -6.98
CA VAL A 239 -13.55 -9.55 -6.72
C VAL A 239 -13.77 -8.25 -5.92
N HIS A 240 -14.73 -7.40 -6.36
CA HIS A 240 -15.07 -6.16 -5.66
C HIS A 240 -15.46 -6.41 -4.21
N ALA A 241 -16.33 -7.38 -3.96
CA ALA A 241 -16.78 -7.72 -2.62
C ALA A 241 -15.61 -8.23 -1.74
N ALA A 242 -14.83 -9.18 -2.26
CA ALA A 242 -13.72 -9.77 -1.53
C ALA A 242 -12.63 -8.73 -1.20
N THR A 243 -12.17 -7.94 -2.19
CA THR A 243 -11.08 -6.99 -1.97
C THR A 243 -11.48 -5.79 -1.12
N MET A 244 -12.72 -5.33 -1.20
CA MET A 244 -13.28 -4.33 -0.29
C MET A 244 -13.23 -4.82 1.16
N GLU A 245 -13.75 -6.01 1.44
CA GLU A 245 -13.75 -6.59 2.78
C GLU A 245 -12.33 -6.92 3.29
N ASN A 246 -11.43 -7.32 2.38
CA ASN A 246 -10.01 -7.55 2.71
C ASN A 246 -9.34 -6.25 3.17
N GLY A 247 -9.51 -5.15 2.42
CA GLY A 247 -8.98 -3.84 2.77
C GLY A 247 -9.53 -3.34 4.10
N LYS A 248 -10.85 -3.51 4.34
CA LYS A 248 -11.45 -3.16 5.63
C LYS A 248 -10.86 -3.96 6.80
N ARG A 249 -10.70 -5.28 6.62
CA ARG A 249 -10.07 -6.13 7.65
C ARG A 249 -8.61 -5.77 7.89
N LEU A 250 -7.85 -5.52 6.81
CA LEU A 250 -6.46 -5.10 6.89
C LEU A 250 -6.30 -3.83 7.75
N TYR A 251 -7.08 -2.80 7.47
CA TYR A 251 -6.98 -1.50 8.13
C TYR A 251 -7.95 -1.29 9.29
N ARG A 252 -8.75 -2.31 9.63
CA ARG A 252 -9.72 -2.28 10.74
C ARG A 252 -10.68 -1.08 10.65
N ILE A 253 -11.30 -0.94 9.47
CA ILE A 253 -12.24 0.13 9.11
C ILE A 253 -13.67 -0.41 9.09
#